data_a6c23820248d3023cd55dbe186543304
#
_entry.id   a6c23820248d3023cd55dbe186543304
#
_cell.length_a   1.000
_cell.length_b   1.000
_cell.length_c   1.000
_cell.angle_alpha   90.00
_cell.angle_beta   90.00
_cell.angle_gamma   90.00
#
_symmetry.space_group_name_H-M   'P 1'
#
loop_
_entity.id
_entity.type
_entity.pdbx_description
1 polymer ?
#
loop_
_entity_poly.entity_id
_entity_poly.type
_entity_poly.pdbx_seq_one_letter_code
_entity_poly.pdbx_strand_id
1 'polypeptide(L)'
;MKNDLYKSMCAAFAVLFVSMAQQGMAQDTYNIKIAGVSVTSENCNNLSVIKGVTGKAKYDNDSKTLTLDGVTIHARSTHGIENRVDGLIIRVSNESSIVSDKQTSIWNMDKEIRISGDGKLTLTGSSTASDDKYNKAVFNQGTITISNCSVEASGGSNGFYGGYWIFDNCNVRVKGGINSNSTHKGSIAWVWDREPTFTDCAITSPTGAYWEEVEEYEYPYFYLYGANRDVVTDWVVITKGSTGIKSVATNSKTKKYGIYTLDGSRVNNKIENLPAGMYIVNGQKILKK
;
A
#
# COMPACT_ATOMS: atom_id res chain seq x y z
N MET A 1 68.56 30.71 -17.22
CA MET A 1 67.87 29.52 -17.84
C MET A 1 67.67 28.34 -16.96
N LYS A 2 68.53 27.94 -16.01
CA LYS A 2 68.28 26.81 -15.14
C LYS A 2 67.19 27.05 -14.04
N ASN A 3 67.05 28.30 -13.56
CA ASN A 3 66.07 28.64 -12.50
C ASN A 3 64.62 28.76 -12.99
N ASP A 4 64.43 29.06 -14.27
CA ASP A 4 63.07 29.18 -14.84
C ASP A 4 62.47 27.83 -15.17
N LEU A 5 63.31 26.84 -15.47
CA LEU A 5 62.87 25.46 -15.72
C LEU A 5 62.33 24.80 -14.42
N TYR A 6 62.95 25.08 -13.28
CA TYR A 6 62.49 24.55 -11.96
C TYR A 6 61.18 25.19 -11.53
N LYS A 7 60.99 26.48 -11.76
CA LYS A 7 59.73 27.16 -11.46
C LYS A 7 58.57 26.64 -12.31
N SER A 8 58.85 26.38 -13.61
CA SER A 8 57.84 25.79 -14.50
C SER A 8 57.51 24.34 -14.16
N MET A 9 58.47 23.53 -13.73
CA MET A 9 58.22 22.15 -13.24
C MET A 9 57.42 22.12 -11.94
N CYS A 10 57.74 23.03 -10.98
CA CYS A 10 56.97 23.09 -9.72
C CYS A 10 55.53 23.54 -9.96
N ALA A 11 55.27 24.48 -10.88
CA ALA A 11 53.92 24.91 -11.24
C ALA A 11 53.11 23.80 -11.93
N ALA A 12 53.74 23.01 -12.82
CA ALA A 12 53.13 21.88 -13.51
C ALA A 12 52.77 20.74 -12.53
N PHE A 13 53.60 20.46 -11.53
CA PHE A 13 53.33 19.47 -10.50
C PHE A 13 52.21 19.95 -9.53
N ALA A 14 52.15 21.24 -9.18
CA ALA A 14 51.09 21.74 -8.32
C ALA A 14 49.71 21.69 -9.01
N VAL A 15 49.64 21.93 -10.31
CA VAL A 15 48.39 21.82 -11.11
C VAL A 15 47.96 20.33 -11.24
N LEU A 16 48.93 19.39 -11.37
CA LEU A 16 48.61 17.97 -11.43
C LEU A 16 48.09 17.43 -10.07
N PHE A 17 48.59 17.94 -8.94
CA PHE A 17 48.13 17.53 -7.62
C PHE A 17 46.75 18.09 -7.26
N VAL A 18 46.38 19.28 -7.75
CA VAL A 18 45.04 19.85 -7.54
C VAL A 18 43.98 19.13 -8.39
N SER A 19 44.36 18.57 -9.55
CA SER A 19 43.46 17.80 -10.40
C SER A 19 43.23 16.35 -9.90
N MET A 20 44.09 15.83 -9.01
CA MET A 20 43.90 14.50 -8.40
C MET A 20 43.11 14.53 -7.08
N ALA A 21 42.81 15.70 -6.53
CA ALA A 21 42.05 15.84 -5.31
C ALA A 21 40.51 15.89 -5.51
N GLN A 22 40.03 15.79 -6.73
CA GLN A 22 38.65 15.39 -6.99
C GLN A 22 38.57 13.84 -6.97
N GLN A 23 38.91 13.23 -5.84
CA GLN A 23 38.34 11.93 -5.53
C GLN A 23 36.83 12.17 -5.43
N GLY A 24 36.13 11.82 -6.52
CA GLY A 24 34.69 11.79 -6.48
C GLY A 24 34.29 11.00 -5.24
N MET A 25 33.67 11.65 -4.26
CA MET A 25 33.11 10.93 -3.15
C MET A 25 32.19 9.88 -3.76
N ALA A 26 32.39 8.61 -3.36
CA ALA A 26 31.56 7.55 -3.88
C ALA A 26 30.12 7.94 -3.63
N GLN A 27 29.32 7.97 -4.69
CA GLN A 27 27.91 8.32 -4.62
C GLN A 27 27.19 7.23 -3.86
N ASP A 28 26.65 7.55 -2.68
CA ASP A 28 25.82 6.62 -1.94
C ASP A 28 24.50 6.41 -2.68
N THR A 29 24.15 5.15 -2.88
CA THR A 29 22.88 4.76 -3.50
C THR A 29 21.95 4.21 -2.42
N TYR A 30 20.76 4.78 -2.32
CA TYR A 30 19.74 4.33 -1.38
C TYR A 30 18.85 3.25 -2.01
N ASN A 31 18.27 2.40 -1.16
CA ASN A 31 17.44 1.27 -1.58
C ASN A 31 16.02 1.68 -2.00
N ILE A 32 15.90 2.77 -2.74
CA ILE A 32 14.65 3.28 -3.30
C ILE A 32 14.91 3.83 -4.70
N LYS A 33 13.97 3.58 -5.63
CA LYS A 33 13.99 4.17 -6.96
C LYS A 33 12.72 4.96 -7.19
N ILE A 34 12.85 6.08 -7.89
CA ILE A 34 11.76 6.96 -8.31
C ILE A 34 11.76 7.00 -9.84
N ALA A 35 10.64 6.65 -10.47
CA ALA A 35 10.51 6.55 -11.94
C ALA A 35 11.66 5.74 -12.59
N GLY A 36 12.11 4.67 -11.91
CA GLY A 36 13.20 3.80 -12.34
C GLY A 36 14.62 4.30 -12.06
N VAL A 37 14.79 5.52 -11.55
CA VAL A 37 16.09 6.10 -11.20
C VAL A 37 16.39 5.90 -9.73
N SER A 38 17.58 5.40 -9.40
CA SER A 38 18.02 5.24 -8.01
C SER A 38 18.12 6.60 -7.31
N VAL A 39 17.62 6.66 -6.09
CA VAL A 39 17.86 7.80 -5.20
C VAL A 39 19.27 7.67 -4.62
N THR A 40 20.00 8.77 -4.62
CA THR A 40 21.41 8.82 -4.25
C THR A 40 21.68 10.05 -3.39
N SER A 41 22.87 10.12 -2.77
CA SER A 41 23.31 11.29 -2.01
C SER A 41 23.32 12.60 -2.84
N GLU A 42 23.42 12.51 -4.17
CA GLU A 42 23.42 13.68 -5.06
C GLU A 42 22.02 14.19 -5.38
N ASN A 43 21.03 13.29 -5.55
CA ASN A 43 19.69 13.69 -5.99
C ASN A 43 18.64 13.68 -4.87
N CYS A 44 18.93 13.12 -3.70
CA CYS A 44 17.95 12.93 -2.62
C CYS A 44 17.32 14.23 -2.12
N ASN A 45 18.05 15.34 -2.14
CA ASN A 45 17.55 16.64 -1.69
C ASN A 45 16.60 17.32 -2.70
N ASN A 46 16.64 16.91 -3.96
CA ASN A 46 15.77 17.42 -5.01
C ASN A 46 15.52 16.33 -6.07
N LEU A 47 14.48 15.56 -5.89
CA LEU A 47 14.13 14.47 -6.81
C LEU A 47 13.48 14.97 -8.11
N SER A 48 13.19 16.28 -8.25
CA SER A 48 12.65 16.83 -9.51
C SER A 48 13.69 16.87 -10.65
N VAL A 49 14.95 16.60 -10.34
CA VAL A 49 16.00 16.37 -11.37
C VAL A 49 15.78 15.03 -12.11
N ILE A 50 15.02 14.11 -11.54
CA ILE A 50 14.66 12.83 -12.16
C ILE A 50 13.60 13.08 -13.23
N LYS A 51 13.86 12.59 -14.45
CA LYS A 51 12.91 12.70 -15.55
C LYS A 51 11.54 12.07 -15.19
N GLY A 52 10.48 12.84 -15.32
CA GLY A 52 9.12 12.41 -14.97
C GLY A 52 8.71 12.80 -13.55
N VAL A 53 9.58 13.47 -12.80
CA VAL A 53 9.23 14.03 -11.48
C VAL A 53 9.10 15.54 -11.59
N THR A 54 7.98 16.08 -11.11
CA THR A 54 7.73 17.52 -11.01
C THR A 54 7.21 17.84 -9.62
N GLY A 55 7.30 19.10 -9.18
CA GLY A 55 6.93 19.50 -7.82
C GLY A 55 8.10 19.35 -6.84
N LYS A 56 7.83 19.41 -5.54
CA LYS A 56 8.85 19.38 -4.49
C LYS A 56 8.94 18.00 -3.88
N ALA A 57 9.90 17.20 -4.32
CA ALA A 57 10.17 15.87 -3.80
C ALA A 57 11.59 15.78 -3.25
N LYS A 58 11.76 15.19 -2.08
CA LYS A 58 13.05 14.91 -1.45
C LYS A 58 13.00 13.62 -0.64
N TYR A 59 14.15 12.98 -0.50
CA TYR A 59 14.33 11.82 0.36
C TYR A 59 15.41 12.11 1.41
N ASP A 60 15.09 11.88 2.65
CA ASP A 60 16.01 11.94 3.78
C ASP A 60 16.29 10.50 4.22
N ASN A 61 17.55 10.08 4.07
CA ASN A 61 17.96 8.71 4.37
C ASN A 61 18.02 8.43 5.87
N ASP A 62 18.34 9.42 6.70
CA ASP A 62 18.48 9.23 8.15
C ASP A 62 17.12 8.98 8.79
N SER A 63 16.12 9.76 8.39
CA SER A 63 14.72 9.58 8.83
C SER A 63 13.93 8.61 7.95
N LYS A 64 14.52 8.07 6.87
CA LYS A 64 13.88 7.24 5.84
C LYS A 64 12.59 7.88 5.30
N THR A 65 12.58 9.20 5.12
CA THR A 65 11.38 9.95 4.76
C THR A 65 11.45 10.47 3.33
N LEU A 66 10.52 10.00 2.49
CA LEU A 66 10.22 10.56 1.19
C LEU A 66 9.12 11.62 1.35
N THR A 67 9.46 12.88 1.16
CA THR A 67 8.48 13.98 1.21
C THR A 67 7.99 14.32 -0.20
N LEU A 68 6.67 14.34 -0.37
CA LEU A 68 5.97 14.71 -1.59
C LEU A 68 5.09 15.93 -1.30
N ASP A 69 5.42 17.08 -1.90
CA ASP A 69 4.70 18.34 -1.75
C ASP A 69 4.28 18.87 -3.13
N GLY A 70 3.04 18.62 -3.51
CA GLY A 70 2.50 18.94 -4.83
C GLY A 70 3.26 18.24 -5.96
N VAL A 71 3.57 16.95 -5.78
CA VAL A 71 4.45 16.19 -6.67
C VAL A 71 3.66 15.39 -7.68
N THR A 72 4.13 15.39 -8.94
CA THR A 72 3.77 14.36 -9.91
C THR A 72 4.97 13.51 -10.25
N ILE A 73 4.86 12.19 -10.05
CA ILE A 73 5.80 11.19 -10.54
C ILE A 73 5.12 10.45 -11.69
N HIS A 74 5.66 10.57 -12.90
CA HIS A 74 5.16 9.88 -14.08
C HIS A 74 6.22 8.93 -14.63
N ALA A 75 6.08 7.65 -14.33
CA ALA A 75 6.94 6.56 -14.78
C ALA A 75 6.37 5.91 -16.04
N ARG A 76 7.01 6.08 -17.20
CA ARG A 76 6.51 5.59 -18.49
C ARG A 76 6.66 4.08 -18.69
N SER A 77 7.73 3.49 -18.16
CA SER A 77 8.07 2.07 -18.41
C SER A 77 8.55 1.32 -17.16
N THR A 78 8.57 1.99 -16.02
CA THR A 78 9.07 1.48 -14.75
C THR A 78 8.02 1.68 -13.66
N HIS A 79 8.29 1.19 -12.45
CA HIS A 79 7.49 1.55 -11.29
C HIS A 79 7.62 3.05 -10.97
N GLY A 80 6.56 3.64 -10.44
CA GLY A 80 6.61 5.01 -9.92
C GLY A 80 7.59 5.10 -8.74
N ILE A 81 7.38 4.24 -7.73
CA ILE A 81 8.30 4.03 -6.60
C ILE A 81 8.59 2.52 -6.51
N GLU A 82 9.87 2.13 -6.51
CA GLU A 82 10.34 0.80 -6.11
C GLU A 82 11.00 0.92 -4.74
N ASN A 83 10.40 0.30 -3.73
CA ASN A 83 10.88 0.39 -2.35
C ASN A 83 11.54 -0.90 -1.86
N ARG A 84 12.75 -0.76 -1.32
CA ARG A 84 13.49 -1.78 -0.55
C ARG A 84 14.01 -1.22 0.78
N VAL A 85 13.56 -0.01 1.16
CA VAL A 85 13.86 0.62 2.44
C VAL A 85 12.85 0.14 3.46
N ASP A 86 13.33 -0.48 4.53
CA ASP A 86 12.48 -0.89 5.63
C ASP A 86 12.17 0.29 6.55
N GLY A 87 10.86 0.48 6.84
CA GLY A 87 10.36 1.62 7.60
C GLY A 87 10.32 2.93 6.80
N LEU A 88 10.15 2.86 5.45
CA LEU A 88 9.98 4.04 4.63
C LEU A 88 8.75 4.84 5.04
N ILE A 89 8.91 6.14 5.27
CA ILE A 89 7.81 7.09 5.49
C ILE A 89 7.60 7.89 4.20
N ILE A 90 6.42 7.77 3.59
CA ILE A 90 5.98 8.66 2.49
C ILE A 90 5.11 9.74 3.12
N ARG A 91 5.67 10.94 3.27
CA ARG A 91 4.96 12.11 3.80
C ARG A 91 4.37 12.91 2.66
N VAL A 92 3.07 13.05 2.65
CA VAL A 92 2.32 13.75 1.59
C VAL A 92 1.77 15.05 2.13
N SER A 93 2.11 16.15 1.50
CA SER A 93 1.47 17.45 1.65
C SER A 93 0.99 17.95 0.29
N ASN A 94 -0.10 18.69 0.30
CA ASN A 94 -0.83 19.06 -0.91
C ASN A 94 -1.27 17.84 -1.76
N GLU A 95 -1.76 18.09 -2.98
CA GLU A 95 -2.13 17.01 -3.89
C GLU A 95 -0.90 16.51 -4.64
N SER A 96 -0.62 15.21 -4.50
CA SER A 96 0.49 14.54 -5.17
C SER A 96 -0.02 13.31 -5.93
N SER A 97 0.66 12.96 -7.02
CA SER A 97 0.29 11.82 -7.85
C SER A 97 1.50 10.99 -8.27
N ILE A 98 1.29 9.67 -8.32
CA ILE A 98 2.26 8.71 -8.83
C ILE A 98 1.57 7.86 -9.89
N VAL A 99 2.02 7.99 -11.13
CA VAL A 99 1.45 7.31 -12.30
C VAL A 99 2.51 6.41 -12.91
N SER A 100 2.15 5.18 -13.23
CA SER A 100 2.98 4.30 -14.04
C SER A 100 2.18 3.76 -15.22
N ASP A 101 2.66 4.00 -16.46
CA ASP A 101 1.95 3.60 -17.66
C ASP A 101 2.04 2.08 -17.92
N LYS A 102 3.12 1.44 -17.50
CA LYS A 102 3.43 0.04 -17.83
C LYS A 102 3.66 -0.86 -16.62
N GLN A 103 3.75 -0.30 -15.42
CA GLN A 103 4.01 -1.06 -14.20
C GLN A 103 3.16 -0.52 -13.03
N THR A 104 3.51 -0.85 -11.79
CA THR A 104 2.80 -0.36 -10.60
C THR A 104 3.21 1.06 -10.22
N SER A 105 2.31 1.81 -9.61
CA SER A 105 2.70 3.11 -9.04
C SER A 105 3.62 2.93 -7.83
N ILE A 106 3.35 1.96 -6.95
CA ILE A 106 4.25 1.58 -5.84
C ILE A 106 4.49 0.08 -5.88
N TRP A 107 5.77 -0.30 -5.92
CA TRP A 107 6.25 -1.67 -5.77
C TRP A 107 7.02 -1.78 -4.45
N ASN A 108 6.44 -2.45 -3.46
CA ASN A 108 7.04 -2.65 -2.14
C ASN A 108 7.58 -4.08 -1.99
N MET A 109 8.89 -4.20 -1.80
CA MET A 109 9.61 -5.46 -1.73
C MET A 109 9.85 -5.87 -0.28
N ASP A 110 8.88 -6.54 0.35
CA ASP A 110 9.00 -7.14 1.69
C ASP A 110 9.48 -6.15 2.78
N LYS A 111 8.93 -4.92 2.74
CA LYS A 111 9.33 -3.83 3.63
C LYS A 111 8.12 -3.14 4.25
N GLU A 112 8.34 -2.47 5.37
CA GLU A 112 7.34 -1.61 5.96
C GLU A 112 7.32 -0.23 5.28
N ILE A 113 6.12 0.23 4.93
CA ILE A 113 5.86 1.59 4.43
C ILE A 113 4.79 2.24 5.29
N ARG A 114 4.99 3.50 5.65
CA ARG A 114 3.95 4.37 6.19
C ARG A 114 3.65 5.50 5.21
N ILE A 115 2.42 5.62 4.77
CA ILE A 115 1.93 6.76 3.98
C ILE A 115 1.14 7.66 4.94
N SER A 116 1.56 8.93 5.08
CA SER A 116 0.96 9.85 6.05
C SER A 116 1.09 11.30 5.60
N GLY A 117 0.36 12.20 6.27
CA GLY A 117 0.39 13.64 6.01
C GLY A 117 -1.01 14.21 5.86
N ASP A 118 -1.11 15.50 5.59
CA ASP A 118 -2.37 16.22 5.44
C ASP A 118 -2.84 16.37 3.97
N GLY A 119 -2.01 15.89 3.03
CA GLY A 119 -2.29 15.93 1.61
C GLY A 119 -3.12 14.76 1.08
N LYS A 120 -3.34 14.78 -0.23
CA LYS A 120 -3.94 13.68 -1.00
C LYS A 120 -2.90 13.05 -1.91
N LEU A 121 -2.81 11.71 -1.89
CA LEU A 121 -1.96 10.92 -2.79
C LEU A 121 -2.82 10.14 -3.79
N THR A 122 -2.64 10.38 -5.08
CA THR A 122 -3.27 9.61 -6.14
C THR A 122 -2.27 8.63 -6.74
N LEU A 123 -2.63 7.35 -6.77
CA LEU A 123 -1.81 6.24 -7.24
C LEU A 123 -2.47 5.60 -8.46
N THR A 124 -1.84 5.65 -9.62
CA THR A 124 -2.35 5.03 -10.84
C THR A 124 -1.32 4.04 -11.38
N GLY A 125 -1.65 2.77 -11.30
CA GLY A 125 -0.88 1.70 -11.92
C GLY A 125 -1.33 1.41 -13.35
N SER A 126 -0.58 0.60 -14.07
CA SER A 126 -0.93 0.18 -15.41
C SER A 126 -2.29 -0.51 -15.46
N SER A 127 -3.00 -0.30 -16.57
CA SER A 127 -4.19 -1.10 -16.94
C SER A 127 -3.95 -1.92 -18.22
N THR A 128 -2.75 -1.83 -18.80
CA THR A 128 -2.42 -2.40 -20.13
C THR A 128 -1.13 -3.21 -20.12
N ALA A 129 -0.51 -3.46 -18.95
CA ALA A 129 0.68 -4.30 -18.89
C ALA A 129 0.35 -5.72 -19.33
N SER A 130 1.24 -6.32 -20.12
CA SER A 130 1.11 -7.71 -20.59
C SER A 130 1.25 -8.74 -19.45
N ASP A 131 2.06 -8.42 -18.44
CA ASP A 131 2.21 -9.23 -17.24
C ASP A 131 1.29 -8.68 -16.15
N ASP A 132 0.37 -9.51 -15.67
CA ASP A 132 -0.64 -9.13 -14.69
C ASP A 132 -0.05 -8.58 -13.37
N LYS A 133 1.14 -9.04 -12.98
CA LYS A 133 1.81 -8.52 -11.76
C LYS A 133 2.04 -7.00 -11.80
N TYR A 134 2.05 -6.38 -12.99
CA TYR A 134 2.25 -4.95 -13.17
C TYR A 134 0.95 -4.15 -13.33
N ASN A 135 -0.19 -4.80 -13.50
CA ASN A 135 -1.50 -4.16 -13.65
C ASN A 135 -2.13 -3.75 -12.30
N LYS A 136 -1.33 -3.24 -11.37
CA LYS A 136 -1.74 -2.89 -10.01
C LYS A 136 -1.38 -1.45 -9.68
N ALA A 137 -2.21 -0.76 -8.90
CA ALA A 137 -1.76 0.52 -8.37
C ALA A 137 -0.64 0.29 -7.35
N VAL A 138 -0.87 -0.57 -6.37
CA VAL A 138 0.13 -0.92 -5.36
C VAL A 138 0.32 -2.44 -5.32
N PHE A 139 1.57 -2.87 -5.54
CA PHE A 139 2.02 -4.24 -5.27
C PHE A 139 2.80 -4.24 -3.96
N ASN A 140 2.30 -4.96 -2.96
CA ASN A 140 2.87 -5.00 -1.62
C ASN A 140 3.27 -6.42 -1.24
N GLN A 141 4.52 -6.59 -0.81
CA GLN A 141 5.01 -7.85 -0.24
C GLN A 141 5.39 -7.72 1.25
N GLY A 142 5.11 -6.58 1.87
CA GLY A 142 5.38 -6.34 3.28
C GLY A 142 4.16 -5.74 3.98
N THR A 143 4.37 -4.72 4.80
CA THR A 143 3.29 -4.00 5.50
C THR A 143 3.16 -2.57 4.98
N ILE A 144 1.95 -2.17 4.60
CA ILE A 144 1.67 -0.76 4.29
C ILE A 144 0.65 -0.23 5.30
N THR A 145 1.04 0.85 6.00
CA THR A 145 0.17 1.63 6.86
C THR A 145 -0.21 2.94 6.17
N ILE A 146 -1.51 3.21 6.03
CA ILE A 146 -2.03 4.50 5.57
C ILE A 146 -2.64 5.20 6.77
N SER A 147 -2.06 6.34 7.20
CA SER A 147 -2.48 7.02 8.42
C SER A 147 -2.59 8.53 8.26
N ASN A 148 -3.69 9.10 8.77
CA ASN A 148 -3.93 10.55 8.81
C ASN A 148 -3.79 11.26 7.45
N CYS A 149 -4.14 10.61 6.34
CA CYS A 149 -4.06 11.18 4.99
C CYS A 149 -5.20 10.69 4.10
N SER A 150 -5.25 11.20 2.88
CA SER A 150 -6.18 10.75 1.84
C SER A 150 -5.44 10.06 0.71
N VAL A 151 -5.87 8.86 0.32
CA VAL A 151 -5.28 8.09 -0.77
C VAL A 151 -6.36 7.66 -1.76
N GLU A 152 -6.09 7.88 -3.05
CA GLU A 152 -6.89 7.34 -4.15
C GLU A 152 -6.02 6.44 -5.01
N ALA A 153 -6.43 5.18 -5.22
CA ALA A 153 -5.63 4.20 -5.94
C ALA A 153 -6.45 3.50 -7.02
N SER A 154 -5.89 3.35 -8.23
CA SER A 154 -6.51 2.60 -9.32
C SER A 154 -5.47 1.82 -10.11
N GLY A 155 -5.80 0.57 -10.44
CA GLY A 155 -4.98 -0.31 -11.28
C GLY A 155 -5.83 -1.20 -12.17
N GLY A 156 -5.24 -1.81 -13.17
CA GLY A 156 -5.96 -2.65 -14.12
C GLY A 156 -6.57 -3.89 -13.50
N SER A 157 -5.77 -4.70 -12.80
CA SER A 157 -6.28 -5.88 -12.09
C SER A 157 -6.59 -5.59 -10.63
N ASN A 158 -5.75 -4.78 -9.97
CA ASN A 158 -5.91 -4.48 -8.55
C ASN A 158 -5.58 -3.02 -8.23
N GLY A 159 -6.34 -2.46 -7.28
CA GLY A 159 -5.95 -1.25 -6.59
C GLY A 159 -4.83 -1.56 -5.59
N PHE A 160 -5.16 -2.29 -4.54
CA PHE A 160 -4.22 -2.78 -3.54
C PHE A 160 -4.09 -4.30 -3.63
N TYR A 161 -2.86 -4.79 -3.70
CA TYR A 161 -2.55 -6.19 -3.87
C TYR A 161 -1.43 -6.66 -2.95
N GLY A 162 -1.66 -7.79 -2.27
CA GLY A 162 -0.67 -8.51 -1.48
C GLY A 162 -0.41 -7.94 -0.10
N GLY A 163 0.48 -8.57 0.65
CA GLY A 163 0.98 -8.14 1.95
C GLY A 163 -0.05 -7.85 3.03
N TYR A 164 0.36 -7.03 3.98
CA TYR A 164 -0.46 -6.61 5.11
C TYR A 164 -0.84 -5.14 4.98
N TRP A 165 -2.09 -4.81 5.36
CA TRP A 165 -2.62 -3.45 5.26
C TRP A 165 -3.17 -2.96 6.58
N ILE A 166 -2.81 -1.73 6.94
CA ILE A 166 -3.29 -1.03 8.13
C ILE A 166 -3.83 0.33 7.70
N PHE A 167 -5.10 0.58 7.99
CA PHE A 167 -5.78 1.84 7.74
C PHE A 167 -6.08 2.50 9.09
N ASP A 168 -5.55 3.70 9.30
CA ASP A 168 -5.63 4.41 10.57
C ASP A 168 -6.04 5.87 10.34
N ASN A 169 -7.24 6.25 10.79
CA ASN A 169 -7.79 7.59 10.66
C ASN A 169 -7.59 8.23 9.27
N CYS A 170 -7.87 7.47 8.20
CA CYS A 170 -7.60 7.86 6.82
C CYS A 170 -8.85 7.80 5.93
N ASN A 171 -8.79 8.51 4.80
CA ASN A 171 -9.76 8.37 3.73
C ASN A 171 -9.09 7.66 2.56
N VAL A 172 -9.68 6.56 2.09
CA VAL A 172 -9.15 5.82 0.95
C VAL A 172 -10.24 5.54 -0.07
N ARG A 173 -9.93 5.74 -1.35
CA ARG A 173 -10.70 5.21 -2.46
C ARG A 173 -9.80 4.31 -3.27
N VAL A 174 -10.23 3.08 -3.51
CA VAL A 174 -9.41 2.12 -4.23
C VAL A 174 -10.22 1.31 -5.21
N LYS A 175 -9.69 1.09 -6.42
CA LYS A 175 -10.35 0.37 -7.51
C LYS A 175 -9.36 -0.51 -8.27
N GLY A 176 -9.82 -1.71 -8.64
CA GLY A 176 -9.14 -2.64 -9.54
C GLY A 176 -10.13 -3.46 -10.34
N GLY A 177 -9.66 -4.41 -11.14
CA GLY A 177 -10.51 -5.38 -11.84
C GLY A 177 -11.00 -4.95 -13.23
N ILE A 178 -10.46 -3.89 -13.81
CA ILE A 178 -10.74 -3.48 -15.20
C ILE A 178 -10.18 -4.52 -16.19
N ASN A 179 -9.06 -5.15 -15.85
CA ASN A 179 -8.45 -6.19 -16.67
C ASN A 179 -9.12 -7.54 -16.36
N SER A 180 -9.94 -8.05 -17.30
CA SER A 180 -10.70 -9.28 -17.13
C SER A 180 -9.85 -10.56 -17.12
N ASN A 181 -8.60 -10.49 -17.56
CA ASN A 181 -7.73 -11.66 -17.71
C ASN A 181 -6.94 -12.01 -16.42
N SER A 182 -7.04 -11.20 -15.38
CA SER A 182 -6.37 -11.49 -14.11
C SER A 182 -7.12 -12.55 -13.31
N THR A 183 -6.40 -13.57 -12.86
CA THR A 183 -6.93 -14.61 -11.94
C THR A 183 -7.15 -14.08 -10.53
N HIS A 184 -6.40 -13.04 -10.14
CA HIS A 184 -6.42 -12.45 -8.80
C HIS A 184 -6.91 -11.00 -8.80
N LYS A 185 -7.90 -10.70 -9.64
CA LYS A 185 -8.47 -9.35 -9.74
C LYS A 185 -9.23 -8.95 -8.48
N GLY A 186 -9.25 -7.66 -8.20
CA GLY A 186 -10.03 -7.09 -7.09
C GLY A 186 -9.55 -5.70 -6.70
N SER A 187 -10.42 -4.90 -6.13
CA SER A 187 -10.02 -3.57 -5.65
C SER A 187 -9.02 -3.67 -4.50
N ILE A 188 -9.29 -4.58 -3.55
CA ILE A 188 -8.32 -5.01 -2.52
C ILE A 188 -8.33 -6.54 -2.53
N ALA A 189 -7.19 -7.16 -2.83
CA ALA A 189 -7.12 -8.60 -3.07
C ALA A 189 -5.74 -9.17 -2.69
N TRP A 190 -5.68 -10.50 -2.50
CA TRP A 190 -4.45 -11.23 -2.18
C TRP A 190 -3.78 -10.74 -0.89
N VAL A 191 -4.57 -10.26 0.08
CA VAL A 191 -4.06 -9.83 1.38
C VAL A 191 -3.63 -11.07 2.18
N TRP A 192 -2.47 -11.02 2.83
CA TRP A 192 -1.83 -12.19 3.43
C TRP A 192 -2.35 -12.49 4.84
N ASP A 193 -2.61 -13.77 5.13
CA ASP A 193 -2.85 -14.40 6.44
C ASP A 193 -4.01 -13.83 7.25
N ARG A 194 -4.41 -12.57 7.06
CA ARG A 194 -5.45 -11.90 7.84
C ARG A 194 -6.07 -10.72 7.10
N GLU A 195 -7.26 -10.37 7.49
CA GLU A 195 -7.93 -9.16 7.02
C GLU A 195 -7.11 -7.89 7.33
N PRO A 196 -7.25 -6.81 6.54
CA PRO A 196 -6.69 -5.52 6.88
C PRO A 196 -7.16 -5.00 8.25
N THR A 197 -6.29 -4.28 8.95
CA THR A 197 -6.63 -3.63 10.21
C THR A 197 -7.19 -2.24 9.97
N PHE A 198 -8.27 -1.89 10.67
CA PHE A 198 -8.91 -0.57 10.61
C PHE A 198 -8.93 0.06 12.00
N THR A 199 -8.42 1.29 12.13
CA THR A 199 -8.47 2.12 13.34
C THR A 199 -9.07 3.47 12.96
N ASP A 200 -10.12 3.88 13.65
CA ASP A 200 -10.82 5.15 13.42
C ASP A 200 -11.22 5.43 11.95
N CYS A 201 -11.41 4.37 11.19
CA CYS A 201 -11.96 4.37 9.85
C CYS A 201 -12.63 3.03 9.54
N ALA A 202 -13.46 2.99 8.49
CA ALA A 202 -14.12 1.77 8.07
C ALA A 202 -14.47 1.81 6.58
N ILE A 203 -14.70 0.64 5.97
CA ILE A 203 -15.27 0.52 4.62
C ILE A 203 -16.72 1.04 4.67
N THR A 204 -17.03 2.07 3.88
CA THR A 204 -18.35 2.66 3.76
C THR A 204 -19.02 2.37 2.41
N SER A 205 -18.24 1.92 1.42
CA SER A 205 -18.72 1.47 0.11
C SER A 205 -17.81 0.38 -0.44
N PRO A 206 -18.37 -0.68 -1.06
CA PRO A 206 -19.80 -0.98 -1.16
C PRO A 206 -20.40 -1.42 0.19
N THR A 207 -21.69 -1.14 0.37
CA THR A 207 -22.41 -1.58 1.57
C THR A 207 -22.52 -3.10 1.61
N GLY A 208 -22.27 -3.70 2.78
CA GLY A 208 -22.32 -5.14 2.97
C GLY A 208 -21.12 -5.89 2.42
N ALA A 209 -20.02 -5.18 2.10
CA ALA A 209 -18.76 -5.82 1.78
C ALA A 209 -18.21 -6.59 2.99
N TYR A 210 -17.57 -7.72 2.71
CA TYR A 210 -16.96 -8.59 3.73
C TYR A 210 -15.68 -9.22 3.18
N TRP A 211 -14.83 -9.71 4.08
CA TRP A 211 -13.60 -10.41 3.72
C TRP A 211 -13.87 -11.91 3.59
N GLU A 212 -13.40 -12.50 2.51
CA GLU A 212 -13.43 -13.94 2.26
C GLU A 212 -12.00 -14.46 2.26
N GLU A 213 -11.77 -15.52 3.03
CA GLU A 213 -10.53 -16.28 3.02
C GLU A 213 -10.56 -17.27 1.85
N VAL A 214 -9.57 -17.18 0.99
CA VAL A 214 -9.34 -18.08 -0.13
C VAL A 214 -8.01 -18.78 0.10
N GLU A 215 -8.03 -20.11 0.18
CA GLU A 215 -6.83 -20.91 0.31
C GLU A 215 -6.22 -21.13 -1.07
N GLU A 216 -5.03 -20.59 -1.30
CA GLU A 216 -4.26 -20.81 -2.51
C GLU A 216 -2.80 -21.13 -2.17
N TYR A 217 -2.21 -22.13 -2.83
CA TYR A 217 -0.84 -22.57 -2.56
C TYR A 217 -0.57 -22.94 -1.10
N GLU A 218 -1.56 -23.50 -0.40
CA GLU A 218 -1.50 -23.87 1.03
C GLU A 218 -1.39 -22.68 2.01
N TYR A 219 -1.67 -21.44 1.53
CA TYR A 219 -1.69 -20.24 2.35
C TYR A 219 -3.05 -19.55 2.28
N PRO A 220 -3.53 -18.95 3.38
CA PRO A 220 -4.75 -18.16 3.40
C PRO A 220 -4.50 -16.77 2.79
N TYR A 221 -5.34 -16.39 1.83
CA TYR A 221 -5.39 -15.04 1.25
C TYR A 221 -6.78 -14.45 1.42
N PHE A 222 -6.83 -13.15 1.67
CA PHE A 222 -8.10 -12.46 1.86
C PHE A 222 -8.41 -11.55 0.67
N TYR A 223 -9.65 -11.64 0.22
CA TYR A 223 -10.22 -10.81 -0.83
C TYR A 223 -11.46 -10.09 -0.30
N LEU A 224 -11.67 -8.86 -0.77
CA LEU A 224 -12.89 -8.13 -0.44
C LEU A 224 -14.01 -8.54 -1.39
N TYR A 225 -15.09 -9.10 -0.84
CA TYR A 225 -16.30 -9.49 -1.54
C TYR A 225 -17.44 -8.49 -1.27
N GLY A 226 -18.31 -8.31 -2.27
CA GLY A 226 -19.53 -7.56 -2.13
C GLY A 226 -20.69 -8.40 -1.60
N ALA A 227 -21.80 -7.77 -1.26
CA ALA A 227 -23.03 -8.45 -0.82
C ALA A 227 -23.60 -9.44 -1.87
N ASN A 228 -23.23 -9.31 -3.13
CA ASN A 228 -23.57 -10.21 -4.24
C ASN A 228 -22.68 -11.47 -4.30
N ARG A 229 -21.73 -11.61 -3.38
CA ARG A 229 -20.74 -12.70 -3.30
C ARG A 229 -19.74 -12.73 -4.45
N ASP A 230 -19.54 -11.61 -5.13
CA ASP A 230 -18.46 -11.43 -6.10
C ASP A 230 -17.33 -10.60 -5.50
N VAL A 231 -16.11 -10.83 -5.97
CA VAL A 231 -14.97 -10.00 -5.61
C VAL A 231 -15.23 -8.55 -6.03
N VAL A 232 -15.03 -7.60 -5.13
CA VAL A 232 -15.24 -6.19 -5.43
C VAL A 232 -14.18 -5.71 -6.42
N THR A 233 -14.62 -5.29 -7.60
CA THR A 233 -13.79 -4.75 -8.68
C THR A 233 -14.10 -3.28 -8.99
N ASP A 234 -15.03 -2.68 -8.28
CA ASP A 234 -15.35 -1.25 -8.36
C ASP A 234 -14.82 -0.50 -7.13
N TRP A 235 -15.11 0.80 -7.05
CA TRP A 235 -14.61 1.65 -5.98
C TRP A 235 -14.97 1.14 -4.59
N VAL A 236 -13.94 0.86 -3.80
CA VAL A 236 -14.03 0.69 -2.36
C VAL A 236 -13.71 2.02 -1.70
N VAL A 237 -14.54 2.45 -0.77
CA VAL A 237 -14.35 3.70 -0.02
C VAL A 237 -14.17 3.36 1.45
N ILE A 238 -13.06 3.81 2.01
CA ILE A 238 -12.77 3.78 3.44
C ILE A 238 -12.82 5.22 3.93
N THR A 239 -13.62 5.48 4.96
CA THR A 239 -13.85 6.84 5.47
C THR A 239 -13.41 6.93 6.93
N LYS A 240 -12.62 7.95 7.25
CA LYS A 240 -12.20 8.25 8.62
C LYS A 240 -13.37 8.70 9.50
N GLY A 241 -13.27 8.45 10.81
CA GLY A 241 -14.29 8.87 11.77
C GLY A 241 -15.63 8.16 11.59
N SER A 242 -15.73 7.21 10.66
CA SER A 242 -16.92 6.40 10.51
C SER A 242 -16.88 5.28 11.56
N THR A 243 -17.85 5.29 12.46
CA THR A 243 -18.18 4.13 13.29
C THR A 243 -18.96 3.12 12.45
N GLY A 244 -18.46 2.79 11.27
CA GLY A 244 -18.97 1.67 10.49
C GLY A 244 -19.04 0.48 11.44
N ILE A 245 -20.09 -0.31 11.37
CA ILE A 245 -20.16 -1.58 12.07
C ILE A 245 -18.82 -2.25 11.78
N LYS A 246 -17.92 -2.30 12.79
CA LYS A 246 -16.73 -3.15 12.69
C LYS A 246 -17.31 -4.48 12.28
N SER A 247 -17.00 -4.94 11.07
CA SER A 247 -17.37 -6.29 10.70
C SER A 247 -16.79 -7.11 11.84
N VAL A 248 -17.66 -7.59 12.71
CA VAL A 248 -17.25 -8.59 13.68
C VAL A 248 -16.74 -9.67 12.76
N ALA A 249 -15.42 -9.89 12.76
CA ALA A 249 -14.84 -11.00 12.06
C ALA A 249 -15.67 -12.20 12.52
N THR A 250 -16.63 -12.58 11.72
CA THR A 250 -17.28 -13.84 11.86
C THR A 250 -16.18 -14.80 11.49
N ASN A 251 -15.44 -15.25 12.51
CA ASN A 251 -14.61 -16.43 12.41
C ASN A 251 -15.48 -17.51 11.78
N SER A 252 -15.47 -17.57 10.46
CA SER A 252 -16.34 -18.39 9.64
C SER A 252 -15.84 -19.82 9.61
N LYS A 253 -15.37 -20.36 10.74
CA LYS A 253 -15.15 -21.82 10.87
C LYS A 253 -15.41 -22.40 12.26
N THR A 254 -15.94 -21.65 13.18
CA THR A 254 -16.69 -22.29 14.26
C THR A 254 -18.15 -21.89 14.14
N LYS A 255 -18.95 -22.61 13.33
CA LYS A 255 -20.37 -22.70 13.63
C LYS A 255 -20.44 -23.01 15.12
N LYS A 256 -20.73 -22.01 15.96
CA LYS A 256 -20.97 -22.23 17.39
C LYS A 256 -22.24 -23.05 17.46
N TYR A 257 -22.06 -24.37 17.38
CA TYR A 257 -23.15 -25.29 17.61
C TYR A 257 -23.55 -25.13 19.06
N GLY A 258 -24.79 -24.78 19.30
CA GLY A 258 -25.32 -24.58 20.64
C GLY A 258 -26.60 -23.77 20.64
N ILE A 259 -27.21 -23.71 21.79
CA ILE A 259 -28.40 -22.91 22.06
C ILE A 259 -27.98 -21.71 22.89
N TYR A 260 -28.43 -20.53 22.49
CA TYR A 260 -28.13 -19.26 23.15
C TYR A 260 -29.44 -18.47 23.35
N THR A 261 -29.52 -17.74 24.43
CA THR A 261 -30.55 -16.72 24.68
C THR A 261 -30.26 -15.47 23.79
N LEU A 262 -31.23 -14.55 23.68
CA LEU A 262 -31.07 -13.35 22.85
C LEU A 262 -29.98 -12.39 23.37
N ASP A 263 -29.62 -12.45 24.64
CA ASP A 263 -28.53 -11.71 25.26
C ASP A 263 -27.15 -12.36 25.03
N GLY A 264 -27.09 -13.51 24.29
CA GLY A 264 -25.86 -14.22 23.95
C GLY A 264 -25.38 -15.23 25.00
N SER A 265 -26.14 -15.47 26.10
CA SER A 265 -25.79 -16.46 27.10
C SER A 265 -26.00 -17.87 26.54
N ARG A 266 -24.98 -18.74 26.70
CA ARG A 266 -25.09 -20.15 26.27
C ARG A 266 -26.00 -20.96 27.20
N VAL A 267 -26.89 -21.70 26.59
CA VAL A 267 -27.80 -22.59 27.31
C VAL A 267 -27.34 -24.05 27.20
N ASN A 268 -27.01 -24.68 28.32
CA ASN A 268 -26.49 -26.06 28.36
C ASN A 268 -27.64 -27.11 28.51
N ASN A 269 -28.78 -26.85 27.84
CA ASN A 269 -29.91 -27.76 27.86
C ASN A 269 -30.46 -27.98 26.44
N LYS A 270 -31.21 -29.04 26.22
CA LYS A 270 -31.86 -29.26 24.91
C LYS A 270 -33.01 -28.29 24.74
N ILE A 271 -33.27 -27.88 23.47
CA ILE A 271 -34.33 -26.90 23.16
C ILE A 271 -35.71 -27.34 23.66
N GLU A 272 -35.95 -28.65 23.66
CA GLU A 272 -37.23 -29.23 24.12
C GLU A 272 -37.52 -28.95 25.61
N ASN A 273 -36.47 -28.81 26.41
CA ASN A 273 -36.54 -28.62 27.85
C ASN A 273 -36.45 -27.16 28.32
N LEU A 274 -36.41 -26.22 27.36
CA LEU A 274 -36.35 -24.79 27.67
C LEU A 274 -37.77 -24.21 27.80
N PRO A 275 -37.97 -23.15 28.58
CA PRO A 275 -39.22 -22.41 28.60
C PRO A 275 -39.62 -21.89 27.22
N ALA A 276 -40.90 -21.63 27.01
CA ALA A 276 -41.35 -20.93 25.81
C ALA A 276 -40.63 -19.57 25.68
N GLY A 277 -40.09 -19.28 24.49
CA GLY A 277 -39.27 -18.10 24.29
C GLY A 277 -38.50 -18.14 23.01
N MET A 278 -37.73 -17.07 22.75
CA MET A 278 -36.91 -16.94 21.54
C MET A 278 -35.46 -17.28 21.85
N TYR A 279 -34.87 -18.18 21.03
CA TYR A 279 -33.51 -18.69 21.19
C TYR A 279 -32.75 -18.61 19.86
N ILE A 280 -31.43 -18.60 19.92
CA ILE A 280 -30.53 -18.75 18.77
C ILE A 280 -29.99 -20.19 18.83
N VAL A 281 -30.40 -21.02 17.90
CA VAL A 281 -29.96 -22.42 17.79
C VAL A 281 -29.12 -22.57 16.53
N ASN A 282 -27.84 -22.92 16.68
CA ASN A 282 -26.91 -23.07 15.56
C ASN A 282 -26.87 -21.84 14.62
N GLY A 283 -26.97 -20.64 15.21
CA GLY A 283 -26.99 -19.39 14.49
C GLY A 283 -28.33 -18.96 13.89
N GLN A 284 -29.40 -19.74 14.06
CA GLN A 284 -30.75 -19.42 13.59
C GLN A 284 -31.67 -19.02 14.75
N LYS A 285 -32.50 -17.99 14.55
CA LYS A 285 -33.51 -17.55 15.50
C LYS A 285 -34.70 -18.54 15.51
N ILE A 286 -35.01 -19.13 16.63
CA ILE A 286 -36.09 -20.10 16.80
C ILE A 286 -37.04 -19.62 17.91
N LEU A 287 -38.33 -19.57 17.63
CA LEU A 287 -39.39 -19.36 18.62
C LEU A 287 -39.84 -20.71 19.16
N LYS A 288 -39.52 -21.01 20.43
CA LYS A 288 -40.09 -22.14 21.12
C LYS A 288 -41.47 -21.73 21.69
N LYS A 289 -42.50 -22.43 21.28
CA LYS A 289 -43.86 -22.31 21.81
C LYS A 289 -44.06 -23.12 23.10
#